data_d1052215b4ded3a130c2bf9b4be90ff9
#
_entry.id   d1052215b4ded3a130c2bf9b4be90ff9
#
_cell.length_a   1.000
_cell.length_b   1.000
_cell.length_c   1.000
_cell.angle_alpha   90.00
_cell.angle_beta   90.00
_cell.angle_gamma   90.00
#
_symmetry.space_group_name_H-M   'P 1'
#
loop_
_entity.id
_entity.type
_entity.pdbx_description
1 polymer ?
#
loop_
_entity_poly.entity_id
_entity_poly.type
_entity_poly.pdbx_seq_one_letter_code
_entity_poly.pdbx_strand_id
1 'polypeptide(L)'
;MRISFNIPTYNRAKYLKQNLDILTTQIKELHKEDEVEINISDNASTDETKQVYEACIAANPQLHISYHCNEKNLGPDGNFIAAMHLAKGEYSLLWGDDDFLKEGGLARIFELAEYGDKNDIQLMLSSTSLYDKNGNYTGEKPFLREDIDELTVDFSDLTQARAYFFLLKDMGGMLSFISDVVYKTSIINEIPFDEDFMGTHYAFLCYWWGWLAKGKKLYYSNQSFLKETVQYQPAYGYGVDRVMVDYKGYTLIAKKFFEKETLKKDFLAAFQQLHDLLNVMYLVYGDSEKYNRLLVPKLKECGVSDETIAETKRFCGSKSTFKLFLYSFVPTRIFDILKSLKKR
;
A
#
# COMPACT_ATOMS: atom_id res chain seq x y z
N MET A 1 16.95 2.48 -19.14
CA MET A 1 15.55 2.47 -18.67
C MET A 1 15.34 3.58 -17.68
N ARG A 2 14.24 4.31 -17.80
CA ARG A 2 13.86 5.36 -16.86
C ARG A 2 12.94 4.82 -15.78
N ILE A 3 11.93 4.03 -16.18
CA ILE A 3 10.88 3.50 -15.27
C ILE A 3 10.84 1.98 -15.36
N SER A 4 10.77 1.32 -14.19
CA SER A 4 10.53 -0.11 -14.06
C SER A 4 9.19 -0.38 -13.37
N PHE A 5 8.28 -1.08 -14.04
CA PHE A 5 7.11 -1.69 -13.40
C PHE A 5 7.47 -3.10 -12.99
N ASN A 6 7.50 -3.38 -11.69
CA ASN A 6 7.86 -4.68 -11.14
C ASN A 6 6.59 -5.35 -10.61
N ILE A 7 6.09 -6.35 -11.32
CA ILE A 7 4.76 -6.94 -11.14
C ILE A 7 4.88 -8.33 -10.48
N PRO A 8 4.65 -8.45 -9.18
CA PRO A 8 4.49 -9.74 -8.52
C PRO A 8 3.11 -10.33 -8.87
N THR A 9 3.06 -11.58 -9.30
CA THR A 9 1.79 -12.25 -9.62
C THR A 9 1.79 -13.70 -9.13
N TYR A 10 0.59 -14.26 -8.87
CA TYR A 10 0.38 -15.66 -8.52
C TYR A 10 -1.03 -16.12 -8.84
N ASN A 11 -1.21 -16.98 -9.84
CA ASN A 11 -2.52 -17.52 -10.27
C ASN A 11 -3.57 -16.41 -10.55
N ARG A 12 -3.16 -15.36 -11.27
CA ARG A 12 -4.00 -14.20 -11.56
C ARG A 12 -3.90 -13.75 -13.02
N ALA A 13 -3.79 -14.71 -13.95
CA ALA A 13 -3.61 -14.48 -15.38
C ALA A 13 -4.58 -13.44 -15.98
N LYS A 14 -5.86 -13.46 -15.56
CA LYS A 14 -6.87 -12.51 -16.05
C LYS A 14 -6.52 -11.05 -15.69
N TYR A 15 -6.08 -10.80 -14.47
CA TYR A 15 -5.73 -9.43 -14.01
C TYR A 15 -4.43 -8.99 -14.66
N LEU A 16 -3.42 -9.86 -14.67
CA LEU A 16 -2.14 -9.60 -15.34
C LEU A 16 -2.35 -9.21 -16.80
N LYS A 17 -3.22 -9.94 -17.54
CA LYS A 17 -3.53 -9.62 -18.94
C LYS A 17 -4.07 -8.19 -19.07
N GLN A 18 -5.08 -7.83 -18.30
CA GLN A 18 -5.68 -6.50 -18.34
C GLN A 18 -4.67 -5.40 -18.01
N ASN A 19 -3.82 -5.65 -17.03
CA ASN A 19 -2.77 -4.73 -16.61
C ASN A 19 -1.74 -4.52 -17.72
N LEU A 20 -1.23 -5.59 -18.31
CA LEU A 20 -0.29 -5.53 -19.44
C LEU A 20 -0.88 -4.81 -20.65
N ASP A 21 -2.16 -5.04 -20.97
CA ASP A 21 -2.85 -4.35 -22.07
C ASP A 21 -2.87 -2.82 -21.84
N ILE A 22 -3.13 -2.35 -20.61
CA ILE A 22 -3.14 -0.93 -20.26
C ILE A 22 -1.74 -0.34 -20.30
N LEU A 23 -0.75 -1.00 -19.67
CA LEU A 23 0.64 -0.54 -19.61
C LEU A 23 1.24 -0.42 -21.02
N THR A 24 1.13 -1.48 -21.83
CA THR A 24 1.68 -1.49 -23.19
C THR A 24 1.02 -0.46 -24.10
N THR A 25 -0.28 -0.18 -23.89
CA THR A 25 -0.99 0.87 -24.63
C THR A 25 -0.42 2.24 -24.30
N GLN A 26 -0.34 2.61 -23.00
CA GLN A 26 0.17 3.92 -22.61
C GLN A 26 1.66 4.12 -22.95
N ILE A 27 2.48 3.05 -22.88
CA ILE A 27 3.89 3.12 -23.29
C ILE A 27 4.00 3.51 -24.78
N LYS A 28 3.20 2.88 -25.64
CA LYS A 28 3.19 3.17 -27.09
C LYS A 28 2.61 4.56 -27.40
N GLU A 29 1.54 4.95 -26.74
CA GLU A 29 0.92 6.27 -26.91
C GLU A 29 1.86 7.43 -26.56
N LEU A 30 2.71 7.22 -25.53
CA LEU A 30 3.69 8.21 -25.11
C LEU A 30 5.05 8.08 -25.80
N HIS A 31 5.24 7.11 -26.70
CA HIS A 31 6.52 6.81 -27.37
C HIS A 31 7.67 6.62 -26.35
N LYS A 32 7.42 5.78 -25.32
CA LYS A 32 8.35 5.51 -24.22
C LYS A 32 8.89 4.07 -24.23
N GLU A 33 8.90 3.44 -25.39
CA GLU A 33 9.32 2.04 -25.58
C GLU A 33 10.73 1.79 -25.05
N ASP A 34 11.66 2.73 -25.27
CA ASP A 34 13.06 2.63 -24.83
C ASP A 34 13.29 3.09 -23.37
N GLU A 35 12.28 3.68 -22.74
CA GLU A 35 12.42 4.25 -21.40
C GLU A 35 11.72 3.45 -20.32
N VAL A 36 10.79 2.56 -20.67
CA VAL A 36 10.00 1.77 -19.72
C VAL A 36 10.27 0.28 -19.88
N GLU A 37 10.45 -0.40 -18.76
CA GLU A 37 10.46 -1.86 -18.70
C GLU A 37 9.35 -2.40 -17.78
N ILE A 38 8.86 -3.59 -18.12
CA ILE A 38 7.89 -4.35 -17.33
C ILE A 38 8.55 -5.65 -16.91
N ASN A 39 8.69 -5.87 -15.61
CA ASN A 39 9.29 -7.06 -15.03
C ASN A 39 8.22 -7.86 -14.29
N ILE A 40 7.88 -9.05 -14.77
CA ILE A 40 6.90 -9.93 -14.18
C ILE A 40 7.62 -10.94 -13.29
N SER A 41 7.30 -10.95 -11.99
CA SER A 41 7.75 -11.96 -11.03
C SER A 41 6.61 -12.92 -10.72
N ASP A 42 6.63 -14.08 -11.37
CA ASP A 42 5.64 -15.13 -11.20
C ASP A 42 6.01 -16.05 -10.04
N ASN A 43 5.15 -16.15 -9.06
CA ASN A 43 5.36 -16.91 -7.83
C ASN A 43 5.04 -18.41 -7.99
N ALA A 44 5.49 -19.02 -9.08
CA ALA A 44 5.20 -20.41 -9.47
C ALA A 44 3.70 -20.65 -9.74
N SER A 45 3.09 -19.83 -10.58
CA SER A 45 1.68 -20.00 -11.00
C SER A 45 1.44 -21.29 -11.76
N THR A 46 0.22 -21.80 -11.64
CA THR A 46 -0.25 -23.02 -12.30
C THR A 46 -1.40 -22.77 -13.28
N ASP A 47 -1.83 -21.52 -13.40
CA ASP A 47 -2.82 -21.05 -14.37
C ASP A 47 -2.15 -20.56 -15.68
N GLU A 48 -2.87 -19.81 -16.49
CA GLU A 48 -2.40 -19.31 -17.79
C GLU A 48 -1.47 -18.07 -17.69
N THR A 49 -0.90 -17.77 -16.51
CA THR A 49 -0.05 -16.58 -16.29
C THR A 49 1.11 -16.51 -17.28
N LYS A 50 1.83 -17.62 -17.51
CA LYS A 50 2.93 -17.68 -18.46
C LYS A 50 2.47 -17.44 -19.92
N GLN A 51 1.34 -18.01 -20.30
CA GLN A 51 0.77 -17.82 -21.64
C GLN A 51 0.35 -16.37 -21.89
N VAL A 52 -0.15 -15.67 -20.84
CA VAL A 52 -0.45 -14.24 -20.92
C VAL A 52 0.80 -13.43 -21.22
N TYR A 53 1.91 -13.70 -20.53
CA TYR A 53 3.19 -13.07 -20.83
C TYR A 53 3.64 -13.36 -22.28
N GLU A 54 3.67 -14.62 -22.71
CA GLU A 54 4.10 -15.04 -24.04
C GLU A 54 3.27 -14.36 -25.15
N ALA A 55 1.95 -14.26 -24.97
CA ALA A 55 1.09 -13.54 -25.89
C ALA A 55 1.36 -12.03 -25.91
N CYS A 56 1.65 -11.45 -24.75
CA CYS A 56 1.96 -10.02 -24.63
C CYS A 56 3.24 -9.65 -25.38
N ILE A 57 4.34 -10.38 -25.19
CA ILE A 57 5.60 -10.09 -25.90
C ILE A 57 5.51 -10.33 -27.41
N ALA A 58 4.77 -11.36 -27.81
CA ALA A 58 4.54 -11.64 -29.24
C ALA A 58 3.79 -10.48 -29.94
N ALA A 59 2.85 -9.84 -29.22
CA ALA A 59 2.10 -8.69 -29.73
C ALA A 59 2.87 -7.35 -29.61
N ASN A 60 3.92 -7.30 -28.80
CA ASN A 60 4.67 -6.07 -28.49
C ASN A 60 6.19 -6.30 -28.51
N PRO A 61 6.78 -6.79 -29.61
CA PRO A 61 8.20 -7.20 -29.66
C PRO A 61 9.19 -6.02 -29.47
N GLN A 62 8.72 -4.78 -29.59
CA GLN A 62 9.50 -3.57 -29.38
C GLN A 62 9.59 -3.13 -27.91
N LEU A 63 8.79 -3.72 -27.01
CA LEU A 63 8.77 -3.35 -25.60
C LEU A 63 9.70 -4.22 -24.76
N HIS A 64 10.25 -3.63 -23.71
CA HIS A 64 11.10 -4.33 -22.76
C HIS A 64 10.23 -5.02 -21.68
N ILE A 65 9.80 -6.24 -21.95
CA ILE A 65 8.99 -7.04 -21.02
C ILE A 65 9.77 -8.30 -20.65
N SER A 66 10.02 -8.49 -19.37
CA SER A 66 10.73 -9.66 -18.84
C SER A 66 9.82 -10.50 -17.95
N TYR A 67 10.12 -11.80 -17.87
CA TYR A 67 9.39 -12.75 -17.02
C TYR A 67 10.37 -13.62 -16.25
N HIS A 68 10.19 -13.64 -14.95
CA HIS A 68 10.91 -14.49 -14.02
C HIS A 68 9.91 -15.36 -13.26
N CYS A 69 10.08 -16.67 -13.33
CA CYS A 69 9.27 -17.63 -12.57
C CYS A 69 10.08 -18.15 -11.39
N ASN A 70 9.57 -17.98 -10.18
CA ASN A 70 10.18 -18.54 -8.98
C ASN A 70 10.11 -20.09 -9.03
N GLU A 71 11.10 -20.79 -8.51
CA GLU A 71 11.11 -22.25 -8.44
C GLU A 71 9.95 -22.84 -7.62
N LYS A 72 9.46 -22.07 -6.66
CA LYS A 72 8.33 -22.39 -5.78
C LYS A 72 7.62 -21.12 -5.33
N ASN A 73 6.41 -21.26 -4.80
CA ASN A 73 5.69 -20.14 -4.18
C ASN A 73 6.42 -19.68 -2.90
N LEU A 74 6.95 -18.45 -2.94
CA LEU A 74 7.70 -17.80 -1.85
C LEU A 74 6.79 -17.05 -0.86
N GLY A 75 5.46 -17.11 -1.06
CA GLY A 75 4.52 -16.23 -0.39
C GLY A 75 4.55 -14.81 -0.97
N PRO A 76 3.63 -13.92 -0.53
CA PRO A 76 3.54 -12.57 -1.08
C PRO A 76 4.80 -11.76 -0.82
N ASP A 77 5.32 -11.73 0.41
CA ASP A 77 6.52 -10.95 0.75
C ASP A 77 7.74 -11.37 -0.08
N GLY A 78 7.99 -12.69 -0.18
CA GLY A 78 9.10 -13.19 -0.98
C GLY A 78 9.00 -12.79 -2.45
N ASN A 79 7.78 -12.81 -3.01
CA ASN A 79 7.56 -12.41 -4.39
C ASN A 79 7.65 -10.88 -4.60
N PHE A 80 7.22 -10.07 -3.61
CA PHE A 80 7.42 -8.63 -3.65
C PHE A 80 8.91 -8.27 -3.73
N ILE A 81 9.70 -8.86 -2.85
CA ILE A 81 11.15 -8.63 -2.83
C ILE A 81 11.80 -9.13 -4.12
N ALA A 82 11.44 -10.32 -4.60
CA ALA A 82 11.94 -10.85 -5.88
C ALA A 82 11.61 -9.92 -7.05
N ALA A 83 10.37 -9.40 -7.13
CA ALA A 83 9.96 -8.46 -8.16
C ALA A 83 10.77 -7.16 -8.11
N MET A 84 10.94 -6.56 -6.92
CA MET A 84 11.71 -5.32 -6.76
C MET A 84 13.15 -5.44 -7.25
N HIS A 85 13.79 -6.60 -7.05
CA HIS A 85 15.17 -6.85 -7.50
C HIS A 85 15.32 -7.10 -9.00
N LEU A 86 14.26 -7.21 -9.78
CA LEU A 86 14.32 -7.30 -11.24
C LEU A 86 14.57 -5.94 -11.90
N ALA A 87 14.32 -4.84 -11.19
CA ALA A 87 14.36 -3.48 -11.69
C ALA A 87 15.75 -3.05 -12.20
N LYS A 88 15.79 -2.43 -13.38
CA LYS A 88 16.97 -1.81 -13.98
C LYS A 88 16.76 -0.34 -14.30
N GLY A 89 15.54 0.16 -14.24
CA GLY A 89 15.19 1.54 -14.44
C GLY A 89 15.72 2.42 -13.30
N GLU A 90 15.82 3.70 -13.56
CA GLU A 90 16.27 4.68 -12.57
C GLU A 90 15.24 4.86 -11.44
N TYR A 91 13.96 4.83 -11.81
CA TYR A 91 12.82 4.80 -10.89
C TYR A 91 12.03 3.53 -11.07
N SER A 92 11.41 3.09 -10.00
CA SER A 92 10.65 1.85 -9.94
C SER A 92 9.29 2.04 -9.27
N LEU A 93 8.37 1.15 -9.62
CA LEU A 93 7.14 0.89 -8.90
C LEU A 93 7.09 -0.60 -8.57
N LEU A 94 6.67 -0.96 -7.35
CA LEU A 94 6.18 -2.28 -7.05
C LEU A 94 4.69 -2.26 -7.41
N TRP A 95 4.31 -2.95 -8.49
CA TRP A 95 3.03 -2.76 -9.16
C TRP A 95 2.14 -3.99 -9.03
N GLY A 96 0.99 -3.85 -8.37
CA GLY A 96 0.03 -4.95 -8.25
C GLY A 96 -0.48 -5.43 -9.61
N ASP A 97 -0.64 -6.72 -9.77
CA ASP A 97 -1.13 -7.31 -11.01
C ASP A 97 -2.61 -6.97 -11.32
N ASP A 98 -3.34 -6.45 -10.34
CA ASP A 98 -4.72 -5.97 -10.42
C ASP A 98 -4.89 -4.45 -10.20
N ASP A 99 -3.78 -3.73 -10.13
CA ASP A 99 -3.77 -2.27 -10.10
C ASP A 99 -3.61 -1.71 -11.51
N PHE A 100 -4.36 -0.67 -11.84
CA PHE A 100 -4.40 -0.18 -13.22
C PHE A 100 -4.02 1.31 -13.29
N LEU A 101 -3.24 1.66 -14.31
CA LEU A 101 -3.05 3.06 -14.65
C LEU A 101 -4.38 3.70 -15.09
N LYS A 102 -4.64 4.90 -14.61
CA LYS A 102 -5.68 5.74 -15.22
C LYS A 102 -5.18 6.31 -16.55
N GLU A 103 -6.06 6.90 -17.34
CA GLU A 103 -5.68 7.64 -18.55
C GLU A 103 -4.64 8.72 -18.19
N GLY A 104 -3.53 8.76 -18.93
CA GLY A 104 -2.41 9.65 -18.65
C GLY A 104 -1.56 9.29 -17.42
N GLY A 105 -1.83 8.15 -16.78
CA GLY A 105 -1.13 7.72 -15.57
C GLY A 105 0.37 7.53 -15.78
N LEU A 106 0.79 7.00 -16.92
CA LEU A 106 2.22 6.85 -17.23
C LEU A 106 2.91 8.20 -17.37
N ALA A 107 2.28 9.19 -18.03
CA ALA A 107 2.83 10.54 -18.12
C ALA A 107 3.04 11.15 -16.73
N ARG A 108 2.06 10.95 -15.82
CA ARG A 108 2.18 11.43 -14.45
C ARG A 108 3.33 10.78 -13.68
N ILE A 109 3.63 9.50 -13.91
CA ILE A 109 4.80 8.82 -13.31
C ILE A 109 6.11 9.47 -13.80
N PHE A 110 6.22 9.81 -15.09
CA PHE A 110 7.38 10.54 -15.62
C PHE A 110 7.54 11.91 -14.97
N GLU A 111 6.45 12.67 -14.82
CA GLU A 111 6.47 13.97 -14.12
C GLU A 111 6.96 13.83 -12.66
N LEU A 112 6.52 12.79 -11.94
CA LEU A 112 7.00 12.52 -10.59
C LEU A 112 8.50 12.19 -10.57
N ALA A 113 8.98 11.39 -11.51
CA ALA A 113 10.39 11.06 -11.63
C ALA A 113 11.26 12.32 -11.94
N GLU A 114 10.79 13.20 -12.83
CA GLU A 114 11.45 14.48 -13.13
C GLU A 114 11.44 15.43 -11.92
N TYR A 115 10.31 15.46 -11.18
CA TYR A 115 10.20 16.24 -9.95
C TYR A 115 11.18 15.73 -8.89
N GLY A 116 11.30 14.39 -8.76
CA GLY A 116 12.25 13.75 -7.86
C GLY A 116 13.70 14.15 -8.15
N ASP A 117 14.12 14.12 -9.42
CA ASP A 117 15.47 14.53 -9.83
C ASP A 117 15.74 15.99 -9.54
N LYS A 118 14.79 16.86 -9.91
CA LYS A 118 14.94 18.31 -9.73
C LYS A 118 15.04 18.73 -8.26
N ASN A 119 14.39 18.01 -7.35
CA ASN A 119 14.29 18.37 -5.93
C ASN A 119 15.10 17.46 -5.01
N ASP A 120 15.87 16.53 -5.56
CA ASP A 120 16.62 15.50 -4.81
C ASP A 120 15.71 14.71 -3.87
N ILE A 121 14.62 14.16 -4.44
CA ILE A 121 13.65 13.33 -3.72
C ILE A 121 13.58 11.96 -4.38
N GLN A 122 13.73 10.90 -3.59
CA GLN A 122 13.83 9.54 -4.09
C GLN A 122 12.60 8.70 -3.80
N LEU A 123 11.64 9.22 -3.03
CA LEU A 123 10.42 8.52 -2.66
C LEU A 123 9.21 9.45 -2.85
N MET A 124 8.32 9.11 -3.77
CA MET A 124 7.15 9.91 -4.11
C MET A 124 5.88 9.07 -3.95
N LEU A 125 4.95 9.56 -3.15
CA LEU A 125 3.66 8.95 -2.86
C LEU A 125 2.55 9.68 -3.62
N SER A 126 1.69 8.94 -4.28
CA SER A 126 0.51 9.47 -4.97
C SER A 126 -0.77 8.97 -4.31
N SER A 127 -1.82 9.79 -4.29
CA SER A 127 -3.17 9.33 -3.96
C SER A 127 -3.72 8.36 -5.02
N THR A 128 -4.93 7.86 -4.83
CA THR A 128 -5.63 7.02 -5.80
C THR A 128 -6.89 7.69 -6.34
N SER A 129 -7.22 7.43 -7.62
CA SER A 129 -8.48 7.85 -8.21
C SER A 129 -9.51 6.74 -8.10
N LEU A 130 -10.70 7.08 -7.61
CA LEU A 130 -11.80 6.15 -7.41
C LEU A 130 -12.67 6.01 -8.66
N TYR A 131 -13.03 4.79 -8.99
CA TYR A 131 -13.93 4.46 -10.10
C TYR A 131 -15.05 3.53 -9.63
N ASP A 132 -16.24 3.71 -10.17
CA ASP A 132 -17.37 2.83 -9.92
C ASP A 132 -17.23 1.50 -10.69
N LYS A 133 -18.17 0.57 -10.46
CA LYS A 133 -18.21 -0.74 -11.13
C LYS A 133 -18.38 -0.66 -12.66
N ASN A 134 -18.81 0.48 -13.19
CA ASN A 134 -18.99 0.72 -14.62
C ASN A 134 -17.75 1.38 -15.23
N GLY A 135 -16.72 1.68 -14.43
CA GLY A 135 -15.50 2.35 -14.85
C GLY A 135 -15.63 3.87 -14.93
N ASN A 136 -16.67 4.49 -14.35
CA ASN A 136 -16.77 5.93 -14.28
C ASN A 136 -15.98 6.49 -13.13
N TYR A 137 -15.24 7.56 -13.35
CA TYR A 137 -14.54 8.29 -12.31
C TYR A 137 -15.53 8.89 -11.29
N THR A 138 -15.26 8.69 -10.00
CA THR A 138 -16.13 9.14 -8.90
C THR A 138 -15.46 10.13 -7.96
N GLY A 139 -14.15 10.34 -8.08
CA GLY A 139 -13.39 11.28 -7.25
C GLY A 139 -11.98 10.80 -6.93
N GLU A 140 -11.25 11.62 -6.21
CA GLU A 140 -9.93 11.25 -5.65
C GLU A 140 -10.08 10.76 -4.22
N LYS A 141 -9.17 9.87 -3.81
CA LYS A 141 -9.02 9.41 -2.42
C LYS A 141 -7.70 9.97 -1.87
N PRO A 142 -7.74 11.17 -1.27
CA PRO A 142 -6.54 11.76 -0.70
C PRO A 142 -6.07 10.96 0.51
N PHE A 143 -4.76 10.77 0.64
CA PHE A 143 -4.15 10.11 1.80
C PHE A 143 -3.84 11.06 2.94
N LEU A 144 -3.73 12.35 2.64
CA LEU A 144 -3.60 13.43 3.60
C LEU A 144 -4.90 14.24 3.70
N ARG A 145 -4.91 15.24 4.56
CA ARG A 145 -6.04 16.18 4.69
C ARG A 145 -6.39 16.79 3.33
N GLU A 146 -7.68 17.05 3.11
CA GLU A 146 -8.24 17.50 1.82
C GLU A 146 -7.72 18.87 1.35
N ASP A 147 -7.15 19.66 2.26
CA ASP A 147 -6.52 20.95 1.98
C ASP A 147 -5.04 20.82 1.53
N ILE A 148 -4.54 19.59 1.36
CA ILE A 148 -3.15 19.33 0.97
C ILE A 148 -3.13 18.65 -0.39
N ASP A 149 -2.77 19.39 -1.43
CA ASP A 149 -2.59 18.85 -2.77
C ASP A 149 -1.18 18.26 -2.96
N GLU A 150 -0.17 18.92 -2.40
CA GLU A 150 1.23 18.50 -2.47
C GLU A 150 1.94 18.80 -1.15
N LEU A 151 2.86 17.94 -0.78
CA LEU A 151 3.66 18.11 0.43
C LEU A 151 5.03 17.45 0.28
N THR A 152 6.09 18.17 0.58
CA THR A 152 7.42 17.59 0.81
C THR A 152 7.71 17.53 2.29
N VAL A 153 8.09 16.36 2.79
CA VAL A 153 8.45 16.13 4.20
C VAL A 153 9.90 15.72 4.29
N ASP A 154 10.68 16.47 5.04
CA ASP A 154 12.05 16.11 5.37
C ASP A 154 12.06 15.34 6.70
N PHE A 155 12.32 14.04 6.65
CA PHE A 155 12.37 13.19 7.85
C PHE A 155 13.63 13.40 8.71
N SER A 156 14.61 14.20 8.26
CA SER A 156 15.69 14.69 9.12
C SER A 156 15.20 15.77 10.10
N ASP A 157 14.14 16.51 9.73
CA ASP A 157 13.46 17.46 10.58
C ASP A 157 12.35 16.76 11.39
N LEU A 158 12.60 16.61 12.69
CA LEU A 158 11.65 15.96 13.60
C LEU A 158 10.27 16.63 13.62
N THR A 159 10.21 17.95 13.45
CA THR A 159 8.94 18.69 13.45
C THR A 159 8.12 18.36 12.22
N GLN A 160 8.74 18.32 11.04
CA GLN A 160 8.07 17.94 9.80
C GLN A 160 7.63 16.48 9.82
N ALA A 161 8.51 15.56 10.25
CA ALA A 161 8.20 14.14 10.36
C ALA A 161 7.02 13.87 11.31
N ARG A 162 6.97 14.56 12.45
CA ARG A 162 5.83 14.47 13.38
C ARG A 162 4.57 15.07 12.80
N ALA A 163 4.66 16.27 12.17
CA ALA A 163 3.52 16.93 11.55
C ALA A 163 2.87 16.04 10.47
N TYR A 164 3.68 15.32 9.68
CA TYR A 164 3.18 14.41 8.66
C TYR A 164 2.17 13.41 9.22
N PHE A 165 2.44 12.79 10.38
CA PHE A 165 1.55 11.79 10.97
C PHE A 165 0.20 12.38 11.42
N PHE A 166 0.14 13.68 11.76
CA PHE A 166 -1.12 14.37 12.08
C PHE A 166 -1.94 14.77 10.84
N LEU A 167 -1.33 14.75 9.66
CA LEU A 167 -1.99 15.10 8.40
C LEU A 167 -2.63 13.89 7.71
N LEU A 168 -2.34 12.67 8.16
CA LEU A 168 -2.82 11.44 7.56
C LEU A 168 -4.33 11.26 7.70
N LYS A 169 -4.97 10.81 6.63
CA LYS A 169 -6.41 10.47 6.56
C LYS A 169 -6.68 9.02 6.16
N ASP A 170 -5.75 8.40 5.46
CA ASP A 170 -5.87 7.04 4.94
C ASP A 170 -4.56 6.28 5.15
N MET A 171 -4.67 4.95 5.22
CA MET A 171 -3.52 4.05 5.36
C MET A 171 -2.55 4.15 4.18
N GLY A 172 -2.99 4.59 3.00
CA GLY A 172 -2.12 4.89 1.87
C GLY A 172 -1.03 5.89 2.25
N GLY A 173 -1.34 6.91 3.07
CA GLY A 173 -0.34 7.83 3.62
C GLY A 173 0.69 7.17 4.55
N MET A 174 0.42 5.97 5.04
CA MET A 174 1.38 5.13 5.76
C MET A 174 2.16 4.20 4.81
N LEU A 175 2.11 4.46 3.50
CA LEU A 175 2.75 3.68 2.43
C LEU A 175 2.24 2.23 2.33
N SER A 176 0.96 1.99 2.70
CA SER A 176 0.39 0.64 2.80
C SER A 176 0.07 -0.03 1.46
N PHE A 177 -0.03 0.75 0.39
CA PHE A 177 -0.25 0.25 -0.97
C PHE A 177 1.07 0.04 -1.69
N ILE A 178 1.12 -0.97 -2.55
CA ILE A 178 2.34 -1.26 -3.31
C ILE A 178 2.49 -0.40 -4.56
N SER A 179 1.38 0.01 -5.17
CA SER A 179 1.36 0.61 -6.51
C SER A 179 1.32 2.13 -6.53
N ASP A 180 1.19 2.79 -5.38
CA ASP A 180 1.06 4.26 -5.29
C ASP A 180 2.38 4.98 -5.02
N VAL A 181 3.50 4.24 -4.94
CA VAL A 181 4.82 4.76 -4.65
C VAL A 181 5.74 4.65 -5.86
N VAL A 182 6.22 5.80 -6.35
CA VAL A 182 7.34 5.89 -7.30
C VAL A 182 8.62 6.10 -6.48
N TYR A 183 9.59 5.22 -6.62
CA TYR A 183 10.82 5.29 -5.83
C TYR A 183 12.06 5.13 -6.69
N LYS A 184 13.16 5.78 -6.28
CA LYS A 184 14.45 5.59 -6.94
C LYS A 184 14.95 4.18 -6.68
N THR A 185 15.27 3.45 -7.74
CA THR A 185 15.64 2.03 -7.67
C THR A 185 16.85 1.77 -6.76
N SER A 186 17.75 2.75 -6.62
CA SER A 186 18.90 2.64 -5.72
C SER A 186 18.54 2.41 -4.24
N ILE A 187 17.34 2.78 -3.81
CA ILE A 187 16.88 2.58 -2.43
C ILE A 187 17.01 1.11 -2.00
N ILE A 188 16.70 0.18 -2.91
CA ILE A 188 16.77 -1.27 -2.63
C ILE A 188 18.19 -1.71 -2.28
N ASN A 189 19.20 -1.08 -2.90
CA ASN A 189 20.61 -1.40 -2.65
C ASN A 189 21.20 -0.65 -1.44
N GLU A 190 20.60 0.50 -1.08
CA GLU A 190 21.08 1.35 0.02
C GLU A 190 20.48 0.98 1.39
N ILE A 191 19.34 0.32 1.39
CA ILE A 191 18.66 -0.17 2.60
C ILE A 191 18.83 -1.69 2.66
N PRO A 192 19.55 -2.24 3.64
CA PRO A 192 19.61 -3.69 3.82
C PRO A 192 18.24 -4.23 4.20
N PHE A 193 17.84 -5.31 3.53
CA PHE A 193 16.59 -5.98 3.87
C PHE A 193 16.69 -6.64 5.25
N ASP A 194 15.66 -6.44 6.07
CA ASP A 194 15.55 -7.06 7.40
C ASP A 194 14.56 -8.23 7.33
N GLU A 195 15.06 -9.45 7.53
CA GLU A 195 14.28 -10.69 7.44
C GLU A 195 13.10 -10.77 8.43
N ASP A 196 13.09 -9.96 9.49
CA ASP A 196 11.95 -9.88 10.42
C ASP A 196 10.66 -9.40 9.71
N PHE A 197 10.79 -8.74 8.55
CA PHE A 197 9.65 -8.30 7.74
C PHE A 197 9.01 -9.44 6.93
N MET A 198 9.67 -10.59 6.78
CA MET A 198 9.04 -11.74 6.10
C MET A 198 7.85 -12.28 6.88
N GLY A 199 6.76 -12.57 6.18
CA GLY A 199 5.49 -13.02 6.78
C GLY A 199 4.67 -11.90 7.43
N THR A 200 5.00 -10.62 7.15
CA THR A 200 4.21 -9.46 7.57
C THR A 200 3.23 -8.99 6.50
N HIS A 201 3.36 -9.44 5.25
CA HIS A 201 2.71 -8.91 4.05
C HIS A 201 3.10 -7.45 3.73
N TYR A 202 4.12 -6.92 4.42
CA TYR A 202 4.64 -5.57 4.32
C TYR A 202 6.16 -5.53 4.17
N ALA A 203 6.76 -6.60 3.59
CA ALA A 203 8.21 -6.70 3.43
C ALA A 203 8.81 -5.50 2.68
N PHE A 204 8.12 -4.98 1.68
CA PHE A 204 8.51 -3.80 0.91
C PHE A 204 8.65 -2.52 1.76
N LEU A 205 7.90 -2.40 2.86
CA LEU A 205 7.98 -1.24 3.77
C LEU A 205 9.32 -1.15 4.50
N CYS A 206 10.08 -2.26 4.56
CA CYS A 206 11.45 -2.26 5.06
C CYS A 206 12.31 -1.23 4.29
N TYR A 207 12.19 -1.20 2.96
CA TYR A 207 12.95 -0.26 2.13
C TYR A 207 12.46 1.18 2.28
N TRP A 208 11.15 1.42 2.24
CA TRP A 208 10.61 2.78 2.23
C TRP A 208 10.75 3.45 3.60
N TRP A 209 10.35 2.77 4.67
CA TRP A 209 10.52 3.32 6.02
C TRP A 209 11.99 3.32 6.46
N GLY A 210 12.78 2.36 6.04
CA GLY A 210 14.23 2.37 6.24
C GLY A 210 14.91 3.55 5.55
N TRP A 211 14.43 3.94 4.36
CA TRP A 211 14.88 5.14 3.66
C TRP A 211 14.55 6.43 4.42
N LEU A 212 13.29 6.58 4.83
CA LEU A 212 12.84 7.75 5.58
C LEU A 212 13.52 7.86 6.95
N ALA A 213 13.78 6.74 7.62
CA ALA A 213 14.51 6.70 8.89
C ALA A 213 15.95 7.20 8.79
N LYS A 214 16.57 7.15 7.60
CA LYS A 214 17.87 7.80 7.33
C LYS A 214 17.77 9.33 7.17
N GLY A 215 16.63 9.94 7.50
CA GLY A 215 16.42 11.38 7.38
C GLY A 215 16.26 11.83 5.93
N LYS A 216 15.67 11.00 5.09
CA LYS A 216 15.42 11.33 3.68
C LYS A 216 14.04 11.97 3.50
N LYS A 217 13.78 12.48 2.29
CA LYS A 217 12.54 13.18 1.97
C LYS A 217 11.49 12.26 1.37
N LEU A 218 10.22 12.55 1.70
CA LEU A 218 9.02 12.03 1.06
C LEU A 218 8.31 13.18 0.35
N TYR A 219 7.94 12.99 -0.90
CA TYR A 219 7.00 13.88 -1.58
C TYR A 219 5.64 13.18 -1.71
N TYR A 220 4.59 13.89 -1.40
CA TYR A 220 3.20 13.49 -1.60
C TYR A 220 2.54 14.37 -2.65
N SER A 221 1.73 13.76 -3.54
CA SER A 221 0.86 14.47 -4.45
C SER A 221 -0.55 13.86 -4.44
N ASN A 222 -1.56 14.72 -4.38
CA ASN A 222 -2.97 14.33 -4.52
C ASN A 222 -3.37 14.03 -5.98
N GLN A 223 -2.51 14.33 -6.95
CA GLN A 223 -2.71 13.99 -8.35
C GLN A 223 -2.32 12.53 -8.61
N SER A 224 -3.31 11.67 -8.70
CA SER A 224 -3.12 10.23 -8.87
C SER A 224 -2.71 9.84 -10.30
N PHE A 225 -1.93 8.77 -10.42
CA PHE A 225 -1.73 8.00 -11.65
C PHE A 225 -2.46 6.65 -11.64
N LEU A 226 -2.99 6.27 -10.49
CA LEU A 226 -3.57 4.96 -10.20
C LEU A 226 -5.10 5.00 -10.21
N LYS A 227 -5.71 3.96 -10.78
CA LYS A 227 -7.13 3.70 -10.76
C LYS A 227 -7.47 2.65 -9.70
N GLU A 228 -8.18 3.04 -8.63
CA GLU A 228 -8.75 2.10 -7.67
C GLU A 228 -10.20 1.75 -8.06
N THR A 229 -10.46 0.47 -8.32
CA THR A 229 -11.80 -0.02 -8.65
C THR A 229 -12.50 -0.58 -7.41
N VAL A 230 -13.76 -0.17 -7.23
CA VAL A 230 -14.61 -0.52 -6.08
C VAL A 230 -14.94 -2.01 -5.94
N GLN A 231 -14.70 -2.83 -6.95
CA GLN A 231 -15.06 -4.26 -6.97
C GLN A 231 -14.03 -5.19 -6.34
N TYR A 232 -12.97 -4.64 -5.78
CA TYR A 232 -11.88 -5.44 -5.28
C TYR A 232 -12.26 -6.24 -4.03
N GLN A 233 -12.12 -7.56 -4.10
CA GLN A 233 -12.07 -8.40 -2.90
C GLN A 233 -10.60 -8.49 -2.48
N PRO A 234 -10.24 -8.01 -1.29
CA PRO A 234 -8.85 -8.07 -0.84
C PRO A 234 -8.37 -9.52 -0.81
N ALA A 235 -7.19 -9.77 -1.32
CA ALA A 235 -6.56 -11.09 -1.38
C ALA A 235 -6.47 -11.78 0.00
N TYR A 236 -6.56 -11.02 1.07
CA TYR A 236 -6.40 -11.47 2.46
C TYR A 236 -7.70 -11.50 3.28
N GLY A 237 -8.86 -11.33 2.64
CA GLY A 237 -10.15 -11.34 3.34
C GLY A 237 -10.35 -10.16 4.32
N TYR A 238 -11.54 -10.10 4.89
CA TYR A 238 -11.89 -9.17 5.97
C TYR A 238 -11.91 -9.98 7.28
N GLY A 239 -11.15 -9.57 8.28
CA GLY A 239 -11.23 -10.23 9.59
C GLY A 239 -10.02 -10.05 10.47
N VAL A 240 -9.97 -10.90 11.50
CA VAL A 240 -8.92 -10.88 12.54
C VAL A 240 -7.52 -10.99 11.94
N ASP A 241 -7.35 -11.87 10.95
CA ASP A 241 -6.03 -12.11 10.37
C ASP A 241 -5.49 -10.87 9.64
N ARG A 242 -6.36 -10.10 8.97
CA ARG A 242 -5.95 -8.82 8.36
C ARG A 242 -5.47 -7.82 9.41
N VAL A 243 -6.23 -7.66 10.50
CA VAL A 243 -5.84 -6.79 11.61
C VAL A 243 -4.48 -7.18 12.18
N MET A 244 -4.27 -8.48 12.38
CA MET A 244 -3.01 -8.99 12.94
C MET A 244 -1.81 -8.72 12.01
N VAL A 245 -2.00 -8.87 10.70
CA VAL A 245 -1.01 -8.55 9.68
C VAL A 245 -0.60 -7.07 9.79
N ASP A 246 -1.59 -6.17 9.77
CA ASP A 246 -1.35 -4.74 9.81
C ASP A 246 -0.64 -4.32 11.12
N TYR A 247 -1.12 -4.80 12.27
CA TYR A 247 -0.48 -4.49 13.57
C TYR A 247 0.94 -5.04 13.65
N LYS A 248 1.19 -6.26 13.18
CA LYS A 248 2.53 -6.85 13.15
C LYS A 248 3.48 -6.01 12.30
N GLY A 249 3.07 -5.64 11.08
CA GLY A 249 3.89 -4.87 10.15
C GLY A 249 4.22 -3.48 10.70
N TYR A 250 3.21 -2.69 11.08
CA TYR A 250 3.42 -1.31 11.54
C TYR A 250 4.10 -1.20 12.91
N THR A 251 3.86 -2.16 13.81
CA THR A 251 4.61 -2.22 15.08
C THR A 251 6.08 -2.54 14.84
N LEU A 252 6.37 -3.43 13.89
CA LEU A 252 7.74 -3.76 13.52
C LEU A 252 8.45 -2.54 12.93
N ILE A 253 7.82 -1.78 12.01
CA ILE A 253 8.34 -0.52 11.47
C ILE A 253 8.69 0.44 12.61
N ALA A 254 7.75 0.68 13.53
CA ALA A 254 7.95 1.57 14.65
C ALA A 254 9.13 1.15 15.53
N LYS A 255 9.31 -0.16 15.75
CA LYS A 255 10.39 -0.74 16.55
C LYS A 255 11.75 -0.63 15.87
N LYS A 256 11.80 -0.88 14.56
CA LYS A 256 13.07 -0.99 13.82
C LYS A 256 13.61 0.36 13.36
N PHE A 257 12.74 1.31 13.00
CA PHE A 257 13.13 2.52 12.29
C PHE A 257 13.01 3.80 13.09
N PHE A 258 12.27 3.83 14.19
CA PHE A 258 12.12 5.04 14.99
C PHE A 258 12.83 4.94 16.34
N GLU A 259 14.06 5.48 16.39
CA GLU A 259 14.84 5.57 17.63
C GLU A 259 14.25 6.59 18.61
N LYS A 260 13.75 7.74 18.09
CA LYS A 260 13.13 8.79 18.92
C LYS A 260 11.75 8.36 19.39
N GLU A 261 11.57 8.18 20.68
CA GLU A 261 10.34 7.68 21.30
C GLU A 261 9.12 8.56 20.97
N THR A 262 9.30 9.89 20.80
CA THR A 262 8.23 10.81 20.41
C THR A 262 7.72 10.50 18.98
N LEU A 263 8.63 10.29 18.03
CA LEU A 263 8.26 9.99 16.64
C LEU A 263 7.61 8.61 16.53
N LYS A 264 8.12 7.63 17.27
CA LYS A 264 7.54 6.31 17.39
C LYS A 264 6.10 6.34 17.92
N LYS A 265 5.85 7.15 18.96
CA LYS A 265 4.50 7.33 19.52
C LYS A 265 3.56 7.98 18.51
N ASP A 266 4.01 9.04 17.82
CA ASP A 266 3.17 9.73 16.82
C ASP A 266 2.83 8.81 15.64
N PHE A 267 3.80 8.03 15.17
CA PHE A 267 3.58 7.01 14.11
C PHE A 267 2.54 5.97 14.54
N LEU A 268 2.69 5.38 15.73
CA LEU A 268 1.74 4.37 16.22
C LEU A 268 0.37 4.97 16.51
N ALA A 269 0.30 6.21 17.00
CA ALA A 269 -0.97 6.90 17.22
C ALA A 269 -1.70 7.17 15.89
N ALA A 270 -0.99 7.61 14.86
CA ALA A 270 -1.54 7.79 13.51
C ALA A 270 -2.05 6.46 12.95
N PHE A 271 -1.25 5.40 13.03
CA PHE A 271 -1.67 4.06 12.62
C PHE A 271 -2.95 3.62 13.33
N GLN A 272 -3.03 3.74 14.65
CA GLN A 272 -4.22 3.37 15.43
C GLN A 272 -5.45 4.21 15.06
N GLN A 273 -5.27 5.51 14.79
CA GLN A 273 -6.35 6.40 14.38
C GLN A 273 -6.92 6.03 13.01
N LEU A 274 -6.05 5.65 12.06
CA LEU A 274 -6.44 5.26 10.70
C LEU A 274 -7.03 3.84 10.66
N HIS A 275 -6.60 2.99 11.58
CA HIS A 275 -6.92 1.58 11.61
C HIS A 275 -8.11 1.25 12.51
N ASP A 276 -9.34 1.55 12.05
CA ASP A 276 -10.60 1.35 12.80
C ASP A 276 -10.93 -0.14 13.10
N LEU A 277 -10.11 -1.08 12.60
CA LEU A 277 -10.39 -2.50 12.68
C LEU A 277 -10.36 -3.09 14.10
N LEU A 278 -9.62 -2.50 15.05
CA LEU A 278 -9.70 -2.91 16.46
C LEU A 278 -11.10 -2.72 17.02
N ASN A 279 -11.73 -1.58 16.69
CA ASN A 279 -13.10 -1.29 17.08
C ASN A 279 -14.07 -2.30 16.44
N VAL A 280 -13.86 -2.61 15.15
CA VAL A 280 -14.67 -3.61 14.43
C VAL A 280 -14.49 -4.99 15.05
N MET A 281 -13.28 -5.40 15.40
CA MET A 281 -13.03 -6.69 16.04
C MET A 281 -13.72 -6.78 17.40
N TYR A 282 -13.62 -5.75 18.23
CA TYR A 282 -14.31 -5.73 19.50
C TYR A 282 -15.85 -5.74 19.32
N LEU A 283 -16.36 -5.03 18.29
CA LEU A 283 -17.79 -5.01 17.95
C LEU A 283 -18.30 -6.38 17.52
N VAL A 284 -17.51 -7.14 16.75
CA VAL A 284 -17.88 -8.49 16.26
C VAL A 284 -17.83 -9.54 17.37
N TYR A 285 -16.78 -9.49 18.19
CA TYR A 285 -16.55 -10.54 19.21
C TYR A 285 -17.05 -10.15 20.60
N GLY A 286 -17.31 -8.87 20.84
CA GLY A 286 -17.69 -8.33 22.15
C GLY A 286 -16.65 -8.60 23.22
N ASP A 287 -17.06 -8.47 24.50
CA ASP A 287 -16.23 -8.87 25.66
C ASP A 287 -16.31 -10.38 25.90
N SER A 288 -16.33 -11.16 24.82
CA SER A 288 -16.46 -12.60 24.86
C SER A 288 -15.16 -13.27 25.32
N GLU A 289 -15.28 -14.49 25.81
CA GLU A 289 -14.12 -15.34 26.12
C GLU A 289 -13.19 -15.47 24.91
N LYS A 290 -13.76 -15.52 23.69
CA LYS A 290 -13.00 -15.61 22.44
C LYS A 290 -12.14 -14.37 22.23
N TYR A 291 -12.67 -13.16 22.41
CA TYR A 291 -11.91 -11.92 22.29
C TYR A 291 -10.79 -11.87 23.32
N ASN A 292 -11.11 -12.08 24.61
CA ASN A 292 -10.15 -11.93 25.69
C ASN A 292 -9.08 -13.04 25.69
N ARG A 293 -9.46 -14.28 25.35
CA ARG A 293 -8.55 -15.44 25.44
C ARG A 293 -7.75 -15.67 24.18
N LEU A 294 -8.28 -15.39 22.99
CA LEU A 294 -7.61 -15.67 21.72
C LEU A 294 -7.06 -14.43 21.04
N LEU A 295 -7.76 -13.31 21.06
CA LEU A 295 -7.36 -12.12 20.33
C LEU A 295 -6.47 -11.17 21.13
N VAL A 296 -6.82 -10.88 22.38
CA VAL A 296 -6.03 -9.97 23.22
C VAL A 296 -4.56 -10.40 23.37
N PRO A 297 -4.22 -11.68 23.60
CA PRO A 297 -2.82 -12.10 23.63
C PRO A 297 -2.09 -11.82 22.31
N LYS A 298 -2.71 -12.14 21.17
CA LYS A 298 -2.14 -11.88 19.84
C LYS A 298 -1.94 -10.39 19.56
N LEU A 299 -2.90 -9.55 19.94
CA LEU A 299 -2.77 -8.09 19.83
C LEU A 299 -1.58 -7.59 20.65
N LYS A 300 -1.38 -8.11 21.86
CA LYS A 300 -0.23 -7.78 22.70
C LYS A 300 1.10 -8.25 22.08
N GLU A 301 1.13 -9.44 21.49
CA GLU A 301 2.29 -9.92 20.72
C GLU A 301 2.64 -9.00 19.55
N CYS A 302 1.63 -8.36 18.95
CA CYS A 302 1.79 -7.34 17.91
C CYS A 302 2.05 -5.93 18.47
N GLY A 303 2.30 -5.78 19.76
CA GLY A 303 2.66 -4.51 20.39
C GLY A 303 1.50 -3.57 20.71
N VAL A 304 0.24 -4.05 20.62
CA VAL A 304 -0.93 -3.27 21.05
C VAL A 304 -0.91 -3.14 22.57
N SER A 305 -0.93 -1.90 23.08
CA SER A 305 -0.87 -1.64 24.51
C SER A 305 -2.18 -2.04 25.24
N ASP A 306 -2.05 -2.36 26.54
CA ASP A 306 -3.22 -2.58 27.39
C ASP A 306 -4.14 -1.35 27.43
N GLU A 307 -3.58 -0.16 27.34
CA GLU A 307 -4.33 1.09 27.29
C GLU A 307 -5.20 1.16 26.02
N THR A 308 -4.64 0.89 24.85
CA THR A 308 -5.37 0.85 23.57
C THR A 308 -6.50 -0.19 23.61
N ILE A 309 -6.24 -1.38 24.17
CA ILE A 309 -7.27 -2.42 24.34
C ILE A 309 -8.38 -1.95 25.28
N ALA A 310 -8.02 -1.30 26.39
CA ALA A 310 -8.99 -0.77 27.35
C ALA A 310 -9.80 0.40 26.77
N GLU A 311 -9.20 1.26 25.97
CA GLU A 311 -9.89 2.35 25.26
C GLU A 311 -10.87 1.82 24.22
N THR A 312 -10.48 0.81 23.44
CA THR A 312 -11.36 0.12 22.50
C THR A 312 -12.58 -0.47 23.21
N LYS A 313 -12.38 -1.15 24.34
CA LYS A 313 -13.46 -1.69 25.16
C LYS A 313 -14.38 -0.59 25.69
N ARG A 314 -13.82 0.51 26.18
CA ARG A 314 -14.56 1.66 26.72
C ARG A 314 -15.38 2.35 25.63
N PHE A 315 -14.80 2.58 24.46
CA PHE A 315 -15.46 3.18 23.30
C PHE A 315 -16.62 2.34 22.81
N CYS A 316 -16.43 1.02 22.69
CA CYS A 316 -17.44 0.10 22.20
C CYS A 316 -18.51 -0.23 23.25
N GLY A 317 -18.14 -0.34 24.54
CA GLY A 317 -19.06 -0.65 25.65
C GLY A 317 -20.07 0.45 25.95
N SER A 318 -19.83 1.68 25.49
CA SER A 318 -20.78 2.80 25.61
C SER A 318 -21.91 2.78 24.57
N LYS A 319 -21.85 1.86 23.59
CA LYS A 319 -22.84 1.75 22.50
C LYS A 319 -23.82 0.59 22.77
N SER A 320 -25.12 0.81 22.48
CA SER A 320 -26.11 -0.24 22.69
C SER A 320 -25.83 -1.45 21.79
N THR A 321 -26.04 -2.66 22.31
CA THR A 321 -25.82 -3.95 21.63
C THR A 321 -26.56 -4.01 20.28
N PHE A 322 -27.69 -3.35 20.15
CA PHE A 322 -28.46 -3.27 18.90
C PHE A 322 -27.75 -2.42 17.82
N LYS A 323 -27.12 -1.31 18.21
CA LYS A 323 -26.30 -0.52 17.27
C LYS A 323 -25.08 -1.31 16.82
N LEU A 324 -24.49 -2.09 17.73
CA LEU A 324 -23.34 -2.95 17.43
C LEU A 324 -23.71 -4.06 16.44
N PHE A 325 -24.87 -4.67 16.60
CA PHE A 325 -25.41 -5.68 15.69
C PHE A 325 -25.66 -5.09 14.30
N LEU A 326 -26.26 -3.91 14.20
CA LEU A 326 -26.42 -3.22 12.91
C LEU A 326 -25.07 -2.89 12.24
N TYR A 327 -24.05 -2.54 13.00
CA TYR A 327 -22.71 -2.26 12.47
C TYR A 327 -22.01 -3.51 11.90
N SER A 328 -22.28 -4.71 12.41
CA SER A 328 -21.70 -5.95 11.89
C SER A 328 -22.21 -6.37 10.50
N PHE A 329 -23.37 -5.83 10.07
CA PHE A 329 -23.97 -6.06 8.75
C PHE A 329 -23.75 -4.91 7.75
N VAL A 330 -23.15 -3.81 8.20
CA VAL A 330 -22.99 -2.60 7.37
C VAL A 330 -21.59 -2.62 6.73
N PRO A 331 -21.47 -2.63 5.40
CA PRO A 331 -20.18 -2.43 4.73
C PRO A 331 -19.51 -1.14 5.23
N THR A 332 -18.20 -1.16 5.39
CA THR A 332 -17.36 -0.06 5.90
C THR A 332 -17.70 1.32 5.33
N ARG A 333 -18.19 1.38 4.09
CA ARG A 333 -18.67 2.61 3.42
C ARG A 333 -19.87 3.29 4.07
N ILE A 334 -20.76 2.52 4.68
CA ILE A 334 -21.93 3.14 5.37
C ILE A 334 -21.47 3.76 6.68
N PHE A 335 -20.36 3.31 7.28
CA PHE A 335 -19.73 3.96 8.42
C PHE A 335 -19.25 5.38 8.09
N ASP A 336 -18.66 5.58 6.93
CA ASP A 336 -18.19 6.91 6.49
C ASP A 336 -19.36 7.85 6.21
N ILE A 337 -20.43 7.34 5.62
CA ILE A 337 -21.68 8.09 5.44
C ILE A 337 -22.29 8.46 6.79
N LEU A 338 -22.32 7.52 7.75
CA LEU A 338 -22.86 7.79 9.09
C LEU A 338 -21.96 8.73 9.92
N LYS A 339 -20.64 8.70 9.74
CA LYS A 339 -19.70 9.69 10.29
C LYS A 339 -19.94 11.09 9.69
N SER A 340 -20.16 11.18 8.38
CA SER A 340 -20.44 12.45 7.70
C SER A 340 -21.76 13.09 8.12
N LEU A 341 -22.79 12.29 8.39
CA LEU A 341 -24.09 12.77 8.88
C LEU A 341 -24.08 13.24 10.34
N LYS A 342 -23.08 12.84 11.14
CA LYS A 342 -22.91 13.29 12.54
C LYS A 342 -22.11 14.58 12.69
N LYS A 343 -21.49 15.09 11.61
CA LYS A 343 -20.75 16.37 11.60
C LYS A 343 -21.57 17.55 11.06
N ARG A 344 -22.87 17.37 10.86
CA ARG A 344 -23.82 18.45 10.56
C ARG A 344 -24.68 18.80 11.77
#